data_5a96f1003bd51804d3b572cc82bc0b68
#
_entry.id   5a96f1003bd51804d3b572cc82bc0b68
#
_cell.length_a   1.000
_cell.length_b   1.000
_cell.length_c   1.000
_cell.angle_alpha   90.00
_cell.angle_beta   90.00
_cell.angle_gamma   90.00
#
_symmetry.space_group_name_H-M   'P 1'
#
loop_
_entity.id
_entity.type
_entity.pdbx_description
1 polymer ?
#
loop_
_entity_poly.entity_id
_entity_poly.type
_entity_poly.pdbx_seq_one_letter_code
_entity_poly.pdbx_strand_id
1 'polypeptide(L)'
;MKPKTRTHFTLSLLTAGILCASTATWAANVPAGTQLADKQELVRNNGSEPASLDPHKVESDVEFNIISDLFDGLVSVSPAGEIQPRLAEKWENKDNTVWTFHLRPGITWSDGTPITAEDIVWSWQRLVDPKTASPYASYPGSMRIVNGADIAEGKKAPESLGVKAINDTTLEVTLTQPNAAFLAMLAHPSLVPIDKVLVGRFGDKWTKPEHFVSSGAYKLSQWVVNERIVAVRNPKYWDNEHTVINKVTYLPISSEAADVNR
;
A
#
# COMPACT_ATOMS: atom_id res chain seq x y z
N MET A 1 10.46 69.39 57.21
CA MET A 1 10.60 69.18 55.77
C MET A 1 10.74 67.67 55.56
N LYS A 2 9.72 67.03 54.95
CA LYS A 2 9.72 65.58 54.63
C LYS A 2 9.83 65.46 53.10
N PRO A 3 10.69 64.61 52.56
CA PRO A 3 10.74 64.41 51.13
C PRO A 3 9.62 63.45 50.64
N LYS A 4 9.01 63.82 49.53
CA LYS A 4 7.98 63.01 48.81
C LYS A 4 8.65 61.90 48.03
N THR A 5 8.31 60.67 48.31
CA THR A 5 8.66 59.48 47.52
C THR A 5 7.76 59.37 46.29
N ARG A 6 8.37 59.39 45.07
CA ARG A 6 7.66 59.12 43.82
C ARG A 6 7.72 57.63 43.57
N THR A 7 6.57 56.99 43.53
CA THR A 7 6.39 55.60 43.11
C THR A 7 6.26 55.55 41.60
N HIS A 8 7.23 54.93 40.93
CA HIS A 8 7.12 54.64 39.49
C HIS A 8 6.35 53.32 39.33
N PHE A 9 5.19 53.39 38.68
CA PHE A 9 4.46 52.22 38.16
C PHE A 9 5.07 51.83 36.84
N THR A 10 5.76 50.69 36.79
CA THR A 10 6.21 50.06 35.56
C THR A 10 5.07 49.17 35.04
N LEU A 11 4.50 49.56 33.92
CA LEU A 11 3.50 48.78 33.20
C LEU A 11 4.20 47.77 32.32
N SER A 12 4.19 46.49 32.77
CA SER A 12 4.72 45.37 31.96
C SER A 12 3.68 44.99 30.92
N LEU A 13 3.94 45.30 29.65
CA LEU A 13 3.19 44.72 28.53
C LEU A 13 3.59 43.26 28.39
N LEU A 14 2.70 42.33 28.73
CA LEU A 14 2.77 40.93 28.31
C LEU A 14 2.32 40.85 26.85
N THR A 15 3.27 40.72 25.95
CA THR A 15 3.01 40.34 24.55
C THR A 15 2.73 38.86 24.51
N ALA A 16 1.47 38.47 24.44
CA ALA A 16 1.08 37.08 24.15
C ALA A 16 1.39 36.80 22.68
N GLY A 17 2.53 36.13 22.43
CA GLY A 17 2.87 35.59 21.13
C GLY A 17 1.93 34.42 20.81
N ILE A 18 0.97 34.65 19.91
CA ILE A 18 0.19 33.58 19.30
C ILE A 18 1.15 32.81 18.39
N LEU A 19 1.66 31.66 18.84
CA LEU A 19 2.28 30.66 17.97
C LEU A 19 1.17 30.13 17.04
N CYS A 20 1.04 30.71 15.85
CA CYS A 20 0.39 30.03 14.75
C CYS A 20 1.22 28.80 14.39
N ALA A 21 0.86 27.63 14.91
CA ALA A 21 1.30 26.37 14.37
C ALA A 21 0.75 26.27 12.96
N SER A 22 1.51 26.72 11.97
CA SER A 22 1.26 26.44 10.57
C SER A 22 1.35 24.93 10.42
N THR A 23 0.21 24.25 10.35
CA THR A 23 0.13 22.90 9.82
C THR A 23 0.64 23.00 8.39
N ALA A 24 1.86 22.52 8.15
CA ALA A 24 2.38 22.38 6.80
C ALA A 24 1.45 21.38 6.08
N THR A 25 0.50 21.90 5.34
CA THR A 25 -0.25 21.12 4.37
C THR A 25 0.74 20.80 3.26
N TRP A 26 1.18 19.57 3.21
CA TRP A 26 2.01 19.07 2.10
C TRP A 26 1.13 19.09 0.85
N ALA A 27 1.25 20.15 0.07
CA ALA A 27 0.59 20.22 -1.23
C ALA A 27 1.27 19.21 -2.16
N ALA A 28 0.48 18.35 -2.80
CA ALA A 28 0.99 17.42 -3.78
C ALA A 28 1.53 18.17 -5.00
N ASN A 29 2.59 17.62 -5.62
CA ASN A 29 3.09 18.11 -6.90
C ASN A 29 2.07 17.78 -7.99
N VAL A 30 1.41 18.81 -8.50
CA VAL A 30 0.46 18.69 -9.62
C VAL A 30 0.95 19.51 -10.80
N PRO A 31 0.54 19.18 -12.05
CA PRO A 31 0.89 19.98 -13.22
C PRO A 31 0.51 21.45 -13.05
N ALA A 32 1.33 22.35 -13.58
CA ALA A 32 1.08 23.79 -13.52
C ALA A 32 -0.29 24.13 -14.13
N GLY A 33 -1.07 24.95 -13.42
CA GLY A 33 -2.43 25.34 -13.83
C GLY A 33 -3.54 24.38 -13.40
N THR A 34 -3.22 23.28 -12.69
CA THR A 34 -4.24 22.39 -12.13
C THR A 34 -5.03 23.13 -11.06
N GLN A 35 -6.35 23.18 -11.22
CA GLN A 35 -7.24 23.68 -10.18
C GLN A 35 -7.66 22.52 -9.28
N LEU A 36 -7.31 22.62 -8.01
CA LEU A 36 -7.71 21.64 -7.00
C LEU A 36 -8.96 22.09 -6.28
N ALA A 37 -9.79 21.14 -5.87
CA ALA A 37 -10.92 21.41 -4.98
C ALA A 37 -10.42 21.89 -3.60
N ASP A 38 -11.26 22.59 -2.84
CA ASP A 38 -10.91 23.07 -1.48
C ASP A 38 -10.56 21.91 -0.54
N LYS A 39 -11.25 20.77 -0.71
CA LYS A 39 -10.97 19.52 0.00
C LYS A 39 -10.57 18.45 -0.99
N GLN A 40 -9.42 17.83 -0.74
CA GLN A 40 -8.93 16.70 -1.53
C GLN A 40 -9.50 15.40 -0.94
N GLU A 41 -10.81 15.20 -1.07
CA GLU A 41 -11.53 14.02 -0.60
C GLU A 41 -12.37 13.43 -1.74
N LEU A 42 -12.41 12.10 -1.81
CA LEU A 42 -13.19 11.36 -2.78
C LEU A 42 -14.14 10.42 -2.05
N VAL A 43 -15.40 10.43 -2.44
CA VAL A 43 -16.38 9.41 -2.08
C VAL A 43 -16.72 8.63 -3.34
N ARG A 44 -16.64 7.30 -3.27
CA ARG A 44 -16.94 6.45 -4.42
C ARG A 44 -17.78 5.25 -4.01
N ASN A 45 -18.67 4.85 -4.89
CA ASN A 45 -19.32 3.56 -4.78
C ASN A 45 -18.31 2.44 -5.05
N ASN A 46 -18.31 1.41 -4.22
CA ASN A 46 -17.49 0.21 -4.36
C ASN A 46 -18.31 -1.05 -4.73
N GLY A 47 -19.59 -0.92 -4.96
CA GLY A 47 -20.50 -1.98 -5.37
C GLY A 47 -21.05 -2.79 -4.20
N SER A 48 -20.22 -3.44 -3.42
CA SER A 48 -20.63 -4.23 -2.27
C SER A 48 -19.61 -4.20 -1.14
N GLU A 49 -19.97 -4.79 -0.01
CA GLU A 49 -19.06 -4.99 1.12
C GLU A 49 -17.93 -5.95 0.72
N PRO A 50 -16.65 -5.61 0.92
CA PRO A 50 -15.55 -6.52 0.69
C PRO A 50 -15.56 -7.66 1.73
N ALA A 51 -15.28 -8.88 1.28
CA ALA A 51 -15.19 -10.03 2.17
C ALA A 51 -13.97 -9.97 3.10
N SER A 52 -12.87 -9.38 2.60
CA SER A 52 -11.61 -9.19 3.31
C SER A 52 -10.79 -8.10 2.64
N LEU A 53 -9.76 -7.60 3.32
CA LEU A 53 -8.69 -6.78 2.75
C LEU A 53 -7.33 -7.49 2.79
N ASP A 54 -7.32 -8.79 3.04
CA ASP A 54 -6.13 -9.63 2.86
C ASP A 54 -5.97 -9.97 1.36
N PRO A 55 -4.91 -9.47 0.68
CA PRO A 55 -4.71 -9.68 -0.75
C PRO A 55 -4.67 -11.15 -1.18
N HIS A 56 -4.39 -12.07 -0.25
CA HIS A 56 -4.32 -13.50 -0.53
C HIS A 56 -5.66 -14.24 -0.31
N LYS A 57 -6.69 -13.57 0.20
CA LYS A 57 -7.98 -14.18 0.59
C LYS A 57 -9.17 -13.74 -0.26
N VAL A 58 -8.93 -12.94 -1.28
CA VAL A 58 -9.96 -12.27 -2.08
C VAL A 58 -9.73 -12.48 -3.57
N GLU A 59 -10.77 -12.28 -4.39
CA GLU A 59 -10.72 -12.53 -5.82
C GLU A 59 -11.60 -11.59 -6.67
N SER A 60 -12.22 -10.57 -6.07
CA SER A 60 -13.11 -9.68 -6.81
C SER A 60 -12.61 -8.24 -6.87
N ASP A 61 -13.14 -7.48 -7.83
CA ASP A 61 -12.84 -6.06 -8.02
C ASP A 61 -13.21 -5.22 -6.80
N VAL A 62 -14.23 -5.65 -6.04
CA VAL A 62 -14.69 -4.98 -4.82
C VAL A 62 -13.56 -4.87 -3.80
N GLU A 63 -12.79 -5.93 -3.61
CA GLU A 63 -11.64 -5.94 -2.71
C GLU A 63 -10.42 -5.27 -3.37
N PHE A 64 -10.14 -5.62 -4.63
CA PHE A 64 -8.92 -5.14 -5.30
C PHE A 64 -8.91 -3.63 -5.53
N ASN A 65 -10.06 -2.98 -5.69
CA ASN A 65 -10.16 -1.52 -5.72
C ASN A 65 -9.57 -0.85 -4.47
N ILE A 66 -9.84 -1.43 -3.29
CA ILE A 66 -9.36 -0.89 -2.01
C ILE A 66 -7.92 -1.35 -1.75
N ILE A 67 -7.62 -2.62 -2.01
CA ILE A 67 -6.29 -3.20 -1.83
C ILE A 67 -5.25 -2.44 -2.65
N SER A 68 -5.57 -2.06 -3.90
CA SER A 68 -4.66 -1.30 -4.77
C SER A 68 -4.32 0.10 -4.25
N ASP A 69 -5.17 0.68 -3.40
CA ASP A 69 -4.90 1.97 -2.75
C ASP A 69 -4.08 1.78 -1.44
N LEU A 70 -4.23 0.64 -0.78
CA LEU A 70 -3.56 0.34 0.49
C LEU A 70 -2.17 -0.30 0.33
N PHE A 71 -1.93 -0.98 -0.79
CA PHE A 71 -0.68 -1.70 -1.05
C PHE A 71 -0.06 -1.26 -2.37
N ASP A 72 1.26 -1.35 -2.43
CA ASP A 72 2.02 -1.17 -3.66
C ASP A 72 2.76 -2.47 -4.01
N GLY A 73 2.83 -2.77 -5.30
CA GLY A 73 3.57 -3.92 -5.81
C GLY A 73 4.96 -3.54 -6.32
N LEU A 74 5.66 -4.50 -6.90
CA LEU A 74 6.97 -4.23 -7.54
C LEU A 74 6.83 -3.26 -8.71
N VAL A 75 5.78 -3.45 -9.51
CA VAL A 75 5.47 -2.67 -10.71
C VAL A 75 3.95 -2.45 -10.80
N SER A 76 3.54 -1.51 -11.64
CA SER A 76 2.16 -1.35 -12.07
C SER A 76 2.08 -1.28 -13.59
N VAL A 77 0.86 -1.33 -14.13
CA VAL A 77 0.59 -1.14 -15.56
C VAL A 77 -0.19 0.16 -15.73
N SER A 78 0.32 1.04 -16.57
CA SER A 78 -0.38 2.30 -16.91
C SER A 78 -1.65 2.03 -17.76
N PRO A 79 -2.57 3.00 -17.86
CA PRO A 79 -3.70 2.88 -18.78
C PRO A 79 -3.30 2.67 -20.27
N ALA A 80 -2.06 3.05 -20.62
CA ALA A 80 -1.49 2.79 -21.96
C ALA A 80 -0.88 1.38 -22.10
N GLY A 81 -0.91 0.55 -21.05
CA GLY A 81 -0.31 -0.78 -21.04
C GLY A 81 1.19 -0.83 -20.76
N GLU A 82 1.78 0.29 -20.34
CA GLU A 82 3.22 0.37 -20.04
C GLU A 82 3.53 -0.07 -18.61
N ILE A 83 4.62 -0.80 -18.43
CA ILE A 83 5.10 -1.19 -17.11
C ILE A 83 5.72 0.03 -16.42
N GLN A 84 5.22 0.32 -15.22
CA GLN A 84 5.68 1.44 -14.40
C GLN A 84 6.42 0.94 -13.16
N PRO A 85 7.61 1.48 -12.85
CA PRO A 85 8.31 1.20 -11.58
C PRO A 85 7.45 1.62 -10.38
N ARG A 86 7.39 0.74 -9.36
CA ARG A 86 6.71 1.02 -8.08
C ARG A 86 7.69 0.78 -6.94
N LEU A 87 7.49 -0.23 -6.08
CA LEU A 87 8.47 -0.58 -5.05
C LEU A 87 9.84 -0.94 -5.65
N ALA A 88 9.86 -1.59 -6.82
CA ALA A 88 11.08 -1.75 -7.60
C ALA A 88 11.31 -0.49 -8.46
N GLU A 89 12.47 0.14 -8.33
CA GLU A 89 12.86 1.29 -9.16
C GLU A 89 13.39 0.87 -10.53
N LYS A 90 13.98 -0.32 -10.61
CA LYS A 90 14.55 -0.90 -11.83
C LYS A 90 14.67 -2.41 -11.72
N TRP A 91 14.86 -3.05 -12.86
CA TRP A 91 15.08 -4.50 -12.97
C TRP A 91 15.91 -4.82 -14.20
N GLU A 92 16.56 -5.97 -14.16
CA GLU A 92 17.25 -6.59 -15.28
C GLU A 92 16.91 -8.08 -15.32
N ASN A 93 17.22 -8.74 -16.44
CA ASN A 93 17.06 -10.17 -16.55
C ASN A 93 18.22 -10.82 -17.30
N LYS A 94 18.41 -12.11 -17.05
CA LYS A 94 19.27 -12.99 -17.81
C LYS A 94 18.40 -14.03 -18.53
N ASP A 95 18.51 -14.03 -19.86
CA ASP A 95 17.80 -15.00 -20.74
C ASP A 95 16.27 -15.01 -20.54
N ASN A 96 15.67 -13.91 -20.06
CA ASN A 96 14.26 -13.79 -19.70
C ASN A 96 13.76 -14.85 -18.70
N THR A 97 14.66 -15.47 -17.94
CA THR A 97 14.32 -16.49 -16.94
C THR A 97 14.80 -16.17 -15.54
N VAL A 98 15.88 -15.40 -15.38
CA VAL A 98 16.34 -14.92 -14.06
C VAL A 98 16.18 -13.42 -14.03
N TRP A 99 15.25 -12.94 -13.20
CA TRP A 99 14.92 -11.53 -13.06
C TRP A 99 15.46 -11.01 -11.73
N THR A 100 16.13 -9.87 -11.77
CA THR A 100 16.65 -9.18 -10.59
C THR A 100 15.95 -7.84 -10.48
N PHE A 101 15.27 -7.61 -9.34
CA PHE A 101 14.57 -6.36 -9.03
C PHE A 101 15.31 -5.60 -7.95
N HIS A 102 15.52 -4.31 -8.18
CA HIS A 102 16.14 -3.41 -7.21
C HIS A 102 15.04 -2.56 -6.58
N LEU A 103 14.80 -2.77 -5.28
CA LEU A 103 13.83 -1.98 -4.54
C LEU A 103 14.35 -0.55 -4.35
N ARG A 104 13.42 0.40 -4.29
CA ARG A 104 13.75 1.79 -3.94
C ARG A 104 14.42 1.85 -2.58
N PRO A 105 15.48 2.64 -2.41
CA PRO A 105 16.08 2.83 -1.10
C PRO A 105 15.09 3.54 -0.16
N GLY A 106 15.05 3.12 1.11
CA GLY A 106 14.29 3.80 2.16
C GLY A 106 12.76 3.63 2.10
N ILE A 107 12.23 2.67 1.33
CA ILE A 107 10.79 2.36 1.35
C ILE A 107 10.38 1.80 2.70
N THR A 108 9.24 2.27 3.21
CA THR A 108 8.73 1.87 4.52
C THR A 108 7.25 1.53 4.47
N TRP A 109 6.82 0.69 5.41
CA TRP A 109 5.43 0.56 5.78
C TRP A 109 4.88 1.87 6.37
N SER A 110 3.58 1.99 6.49
CA SER A 110 2.93 3.20 7.01
C SER A 110 3.24 3.49 8.50
N ASP A 111 3.74 2.52 9.24
CA ASP A 111 4.25 2.70 10.60
C ASP A 111 5.71 3.18 10.64
N GLY A 112 6.41 3.13 9.50
CA GLY A 112 7.81 3.56 9.34
C GLY A 112 8.83 2.43 9.41
N THR A 113 8.41 1.18 9.62
CA THR A 113 9.31 0.03 9.51
C THR A 113 9.72 -0.21 8.07
N PRO A 114 10.97 -0.64 7.78
CA PRO A 114 11.43 -0.86 6.41
C PRO A 114 10.64 -1.96 5.70
N ILE A 115 10.38 -1.77 4.40
CA ILE A 115 9.94 -2.83 3.49
C ILE A 115 11.20 -3.43 2.85
N THR A 116 11.35 -4.75 2.93
CA THR A 116 12.53 -5.46 2.43
C THR A 116 12.17 -6.48 1.36
N ALA A 117 13.18 -6.96 0.62
CA ALA A 117 13.01 -8.05 -0.32
C ALA A 117 12.51 -9.33 0.36
N GLU A 118 12.87 -9.56 1.63
CA GLU A 118 12.38 -10.71 2.40
C GLU A 118 10.87 -10.63 2.68
N ASP A 119 10.29 -9.45 2.83
CA ASP A 119 8.84 -9.28 2.96
C ASP A 119 8.12 -9.78 1.70
N ILE A 120 8.70 -9.52 0.52
CA ILE A 120 8.15 -10.00 -0.76
C ILE A 120 8.29 -11.51 -0.87
N VAL A 121 9.46 -12.07 -0.54
CA VAL A 121 9.69 -13.52 -0.54
C VAL A 121 8.68 -14.22 0.34
N TRP A 122 8.54 -13.78 1.58
CA TRP A 122 7.60 -14.36 2.52
C TRP A 122 6.15 -14.25 2.03
N SER A 123 5.78 -13.10 1.48
CA SER A 123 4.42 -12.87 0.98
C SER A 123 4.08 -13.82 -0.18
N TRP A 124 5.00 -14.03 -1.11
CA TRP A 124 4.77 -14.95 -2.23
C TRP A 124 4.78 -16.41 -1.78
N GLN A 125 5.61 -16.78 -0.81
CA GLN A 125 5.56 -18.09 -0.19
C GLN A 125 4.22 -18.33 0.52
N ARG A 126 3.69 -17.33 1.22
CA ARG A 126 2.35 -17.38 1.82
C ARG A 126 1.24 -17.52 0.77
N LEU A 127 1.35 -16.81 -0.36
CA LEU A 127 0.37 -16.88 -1.46
C LEU A 127 0.24 -18.30 -2.01
N VAL A 128 1.35 -18.99 -2.27
CA VAL A 128 1.36 -20.34 -2.86
C VAL A 128 1.14 -21.44 -1.83
N ASP A 129 1.26 -21.18 -0.53
CA ASP A 129 1.08 -22.18 0.52
C ASP A 129 -0.39 -22.66 0.56
N PRO A 130 -0.66 -23.95 0.37
CA PRO A 130 -2.02 -24.50 0.47
C PRO A 130 -2.72 -24.18 1.79
N LYS A 131 -1.98 -23.99 2.88
CA LYS A 131 -2.54 -23.60 4.20
C LYS A 131 -3.15 -22.21 4.17
N THR A 132 -2.69 -21.33 3.31
CA THR A 132 -3.26 -20.00 3.11
C THR A 132 -4.63 -20.11 2.44
N ALA A 133 -4.86 -21.14 1.64
CA ALA A 133 -6.09 -21.35 0.86
C ALA A 133 -6.43 -20.12 -0.01
N SER A 134 -5.41 -19.55 -0.66
CA SER A 134 -5.61 -18.41 -1.56
C SER A 134 -6.29 -18.85 -2.85
N PRO A 135 -7.29 -18.10 -3.36
CA PRO A 135 -7.85 -18.35 -4.69
C PRO A 135 -6.81 -18.13 -5.81
N TYR A 136 -5.72 -17.39 -5.52
CA TYR A 136 -4.61 -17.14 -6.44
C TYR A 136 -3.36 -17.99 -6.15
N ALA A 137 -3.47 -19.08 -5.38
CA ALA A 137 -2.30 -19.94 -5.08
C ALA A 137 -1.58 -20.46 -6.33
N SER A 138 -2.32 -20.72 -7.42
CA SER A 138 -1.76 -21.18 -8.69
C SER A 138 -1.13 -20.08 -9.56
N TYR A 139 -1.34 -18.80 -9.21
CA TYR A 139 -0.93 -17.68 -10.06
C TYR A 139 0.59 -17.59 -10.27
N PRO A 140 1.46 -17.75 -9.25
CA PRO A 140 2.90 -17.80 -9.45
C PRO A 140 3.36 -18.95 -10.36
N GLY A 141 2.68 -20.09 -10.33
CA GLY A 141 2.91 -21.19 -11.28
C GLY A 141 2.56 -20.79 -12.72
N SER A 142 1.44 -20.10 -12.92
CA SER A 142 1.03 -19.56 -14.23
C SER A 142 2.03 -18.51 -14.75
N MET A 143 2.70 -17.78 -13.86
CA MET A 143 3.79 -16.86 -14.20
C MET A 143 5.08 -17.60 -14.56
N ARG A 144 5.13 -18.92 -14.39
CA ARG A 144 6.29 -19.82 -14.59
C ARG A 144 7.37 -19.65 -13.53
N ILE A 145 7.06 -19.14 -12.36
CA ILE A 145 8.00 -19.11 -11.24
C ILE A 145 8.31 -20.56 -10.82
N VAL A 146 9.60 -20.87 -10.69
CA VAL A 146 10.08 -22.21 -10.32
C VAL A 146 9.34 -22.73 -9.09
N ASN A 147 8.86 -23.97 -9.17
CA ASN A 147 8.08 -24.68 -8.13
C ASN A 147 6.69 -24.10 -7.81
N GLY A 148 6.26 -23.00 -8.40
CA GLY A 148 4.99 -22.38 -8.05
C GLY A 148 3.78 -23.32 -8.18
N ALA A 149 3.69 -24.08 -9.27
CA ALA A 149 2.61 -25.06 -9.48
C ALA A 149 2.68 -26.22 -8.46
N ASP A 150 3.87 -26.82 -8.29
CA ASP A 150 4.07 -27.95 -7.38
C ASP A 150 3.75 -27.60 -5.91
N ILE A 151 4.07 -26.37 -5.49
CA ILE A 151 3.76 -25.89 -4.13
C ILE A 151 2.26 -25.72 -3.97
N ALA A 152 1.58 -25.06 -4.93
CA ALA A 152 0.13 -24.85 -4.89
C ALA A 152 -0.64 -26.19 -4.82
N GLU A 153 -0.10 -27.25 -5.42
CA GLU A 153 -0.62 -28.61 -5.36
C GLU A 153 -0.21 -29.39 -4.09
N GLY A 154 0.57 -28.78 -3.20
CA GLY A 154 1.05 -29.40 -1.96
C GLY A 154 2.19 -30.41 -2.15
N LYS A 155 2.82 -30.45 -3.33
CA LYS A 155 3.91 -31.38 -3.65
C LYS A 155 5.28 -30.92 -3.15
N LYS A 156 5.45 -29.62 -2.93
CA LYS A 156 6.70 -29.00 -2.46
C LYS A 156 6.42 -27.99 -1.35
N ALA A 157 7.45 -27.70 -0.57
CA ALA A 157 7.37 -26.70 0.50
C ALA A 157 7.36 -25.26 -0.08
N PRO A 158 6.63 -24.30 0.53
CA PRO A 158 6.58 -22.90 0.08
C PRO A 158 7.95 -22.25 -0.06
N GLU A 159 8.90 -22.60 0.78
CA GLU A 159 10.28 -22.09 0.81
C GLU A 159 11.09 -22.48 -0.45
N SER A 160 10.60 -23.45 -1.21
CA SER A 160 11.23 -23.86 -2.48
C SER A 160 10.82 -23.01 -3.68
N LEU A 161 9.91 -22.03 -3.50
CA LEU A 161 9.51 -21.10 -4.56
C LEU A 161 10.72 -20.38 -5.14
N GLY A 162 10.77 -20.23 -6.47
CA GLY A 162 11.87 -19.59 -7.18
C GLY A 162 11.96 -18.08 -6.99
N VAL A 163 11.94 -17.63 -5.75
CA VAL A 163 12.11 -16.23 -5.34
C VAL A 163 13.01 -16.18 -4.13
N LYS A 164 13.97 -15.25 -4.11
CA LYS A 164 14.87 -15.06 -2.97
C LYS A 164 15.30 -13.61 -2.81
N ALA A 165 15.52 -13.19 -1.57
CA ALA A 165 16.18 -11.95 -1.24
C ALA A 165 17.70 -12.15 -1.33
N ILE A 166 18.37 -11.41 -2.20
CA ILE A 166 19.82 -11.38 -2.30
C ILE A 166 20.39 -10.54 -1.15
N ASN A 167 19.69 -9.44 -0.85
CA ASN A 167 19.86 -8.57 0.31
C ASN A 167 18.54 -7.81 0.54
N ASP A 168 18.51 -6.88 1.47
CA ASP A 168 17.29 -6.16 1.84
C ASP A 168 16.62 -5.41 0.69
N THR A 169 17.37 -5.03 -0.34
CA THR A 169 16.87 -4.23 -1.48
C THR A 169 16.96 -4.93 -2.83
N THR A 170 17.38 -6.18 -2.87
CA THR A 170 17.56 -6.92 -4.13
C THR A 170 16.80 -8.24 -4.08
N LEU A 171 15.85 -8.40 -4.98
CA LEU A 171 15.02 -9.60 -5.14
C LEU A 171 15.38 -10.31 -6.44
N GLU A 172 15.57 -11.63 -6.39
CA GLU A 172 15.77 -12.47 -7.56
C GLU A 172 14.59 -13.42 -7.74
N VAL A 173 14.06 -13.49 -8.96
CA VAL A 173 12.97 -14.39 -9.36
C VAL A 173 13.42 -15.26 -10.51
N THR A 174 13.30 -16.58 -10.37
CA THR A 174 13.68 -17.55 -11.40
C THR A 174 12.44 -18.20 -12.01
N LEU A 175 12.35 -18.16 -13.33
CA LEU A 175 11.31 -18.79 -14.12
C LEU A 175 11.81 -20.11 -14.72
N THR A 176 10.89 -21.07 -14.90
CA THR A 176 11.17 -22.35 -15.56
C THR A 176 11.44 -22.18 -17.06
N GLN A 177 10.89 -21.13 -17.66
CA GLN A 177 11.08 -20.74 -19.07
C GLN A 177 10.67 -19.28 -19.25
N PRO A 178 11.09 -18.61 -20.35
CA PRO A 178 10.73 -17.24 -20.63
C PRO A 178 9.20 -17.02 -20.65
N ASN A 179 8.76 -15.89 -20.10
CA ASN A 179 7.36 -15.47 -20.09
C ASN A 179 7.28 -13.98 -20.49
N ALA A 180 6.81 -13.71 -21.69
CA ALA A 180 6.69 -12.32 -22.21
C ALA A 180 5.74 -11.45 -21.39
N ALA A 181 4.77 -12.04 -20.70
CA ALA A 181 3.81 -11.33 -19.86
C ALA A 181 4.26 -11.17 -18.40
N PHE A 182 5.45 -11.68 -18.03
CA PHE A 182 5.90 -11.77 -16.64
C PHE A 182 5.81 -10.44 -15.90
N LEU A 183 6.34 -9.34 -16.46
CA LEU A 183 6.30 -8.02 -15.82
C LEU A 183 4.87 -7.50 -15.64
N ALA A 184 4.01 -7.67 -16.65
CA ALA A 184 2.62 -7.26 -16.53
C ALA A 184 1.85 -8.07 -15.47
N MET A 185 2.14 -9.37 -15.37
CA MET A 185 1.54 -10.24 -14.36
C MET A 185 1.97 -9.87 -12.93
N LEU A 186 3.17 -9.28 -12.75
CA LEU A 186 3.62 -8.80 -11.44
C LEU A 186 2.78 -7.66 -10.87
N ALA A 187 2.01 -6.97 -11.70
CA ALA A 187 1.13 -5.89 -11.24
C ALA A 187 -0.15 -6.40 -10.55
N HIS A 188 -0.38 -7.72 -10.50
CA HIS A 188 -1.58 -8.27 -9.87
C HIS A 188 -1.56 -8.05 -8.35
N PRO A 189 -2.67 -7.58 -7.74
CA PRO A 189 -2.71 -7.23 -6.31
C PRO A 189 -2.41 -8.39 -5.35
N SER A 190 -2.56 -9.65 -5.77
CA SER A 190 -2.16 -10.80 -4.93
C SER A 190 -0.65 -10.92 -4.70
N LEU A 191 0.18 -10.18 -5.45
CA LEU A 191 1.64 -10.21 -5.35
C LEU A 191 2.25 -9.07 -4.53
N VAL A 192 1.41 -8.23 -3.94
CA VAL A 192 1.89 -7.15 -3.06
C VAL A 192 2.53 -7.73 -1.79
N PRO A 193 3.54 -7.05 -1.21
CA PRO A 193 4.08 -7.46 0.08
C PRO A 193 3.07 -7.29 1.20
N ILE A 194 3.10 -8.21 2.15
CA ILE A 194 2.32 -8.21 3.38
C ILE A 194 3.29 -8.26 4.55
N ASP A 195 3.01 -7.52 5.61
CA ASP A 195 3.85 -7.53 6.80
C ASP A 195 3.70 -8.85 7.57
N LYS A 196 4.76 -9.66 7.53
CA LYS A 196 4.86 -10.96 8.22
C LYS A 196 4.64 -10.84 9.73
N VAL A 197 5.15 -9.76 10.34
CA VAL A 197 5.06 -9.56 11.79
C VAL A 197 3.61 -9.36 12.22
N LEU A 198 2.84 -8.58 11.45
CA LEU A 198 1.41 -8.35 11.72
C LEU A 198 0.59 -9.63 11.56
N VAL A 199 0.80 -10.37 10.48
CA VAL A 199 0.11 -11.64 10.27
C VAL A 199 0.43 -12.62 11.39
N GLY A 200 1.70 -12.73 11.79
CA GLY A 200 2.12 -13.60 12.90
C GLY A 200 1.53 -13.18 14.24
N ARG A 201 1.36 -11.88 14.48
CA ARG A 201 0.86 -11.35 15.75
C ARG A 201 -0.66 -11.40 15.87
N PHE A 202 -1.40 -11.12 14.79
CA PHE A 202 -2.84 -10.91 14.83
C PHE A 202 -3.65 -11.96 14.07
N GLY A 203 -3.00 -12.91 13.36
CA GLY A 203 -3.66 -13.89 12.50
C GLY A 203 -4.61 -13.19 11.51
N ASP A 204 -5.82 -13.72 11.31
CA ASP A 204 -6.80 -13.14 10.38
C ASP A 204 -7.30 -11.73 10.76
N LYS A 205 -6.95 -11.23 11.95
CA LYS A 205 -7.32 -9.88 12.41
C LYS A 205 -6.32 -8.81 12.00
N TRP A 206 -5.24 -9.15 11.29
CA TRP A 206 -4.22 -8.19 10.87
C TRP A 206 -4.78 -7.10 9.93
N THR A 207 -5.89 -7.38 9.23
CA THR A 207 -6.56 -6.43 8.32
C THR A 207 -7.51 -5.46 9.01
N LYS A 208 -7.65 -5.53 10.33
CA LYS A 208 -8.45 -4.54 11.07
C LYS A 208 -7.75 -3.17 11.09
N PRO A 209 -8.52 -2.05 11.04
CA PRO A 209 -7.93 -0.70 11.00
C PRO A 209 -6.90 -0.42 12.09
N GLU A 210 -7.12 -0.94 13.31
CA GLU A 210 -6.22 -0.76 14.46
C GLU A 210 -4.88 -1.50 14.35
N HIS A 211 -4.76 -2.45 13.41
CA HIS A 211 -3.56 -3.25 13.20
C HIS A 211 -2.90 -3.00 11.86
N PHE A 212 -3.68 -2.54 10.90
CA PHE A 212 -3.30 -2.47 9.50
C PHE A 212 -2.10 -1.55 9.26
N VAL A 213 -1.07 -2.04 8.58
CA VAL A 213 -0.02 -1.21 7.97
C VAL A 213 -0.06 -1.36 6.46
N SER A 214 0.18 -0.25 5.78
CA SER A 214 0.09 -0.14 4.32
C SER A 214 1.47 0.05 3.71
N SER A 215 1.66 -0.46 2.50
CA SER A 215 2.81 -0.14 1.64
C SER A 215 2.47 0.88 0.55
N GLY A 216 1.19 1.17 0.34
CA GLY A 216 0.67 2.03 -0.73
C GLY A 216 0.46 3.49 -0.33
N ALA A 217 -0.20 4.22 -1.24
CA ALA A 217 -0.47 5.64 -1.09
C ALA A 217 -1.41 5.98 0.08
N TYR A 218 -2.22 5.04 0.48
CA TYR A 218 -3.22 5.21 1.55
C TYR A 218 -3.05 4.16 2.64
N LYS A 219 -3.55 4.49 3.84
CA LYS A 219 -3.67 3.59 4.98
C LYS A 219 -5.11 3.47 5.42
N LEU A 220 -5.50 2.30 5.90
CA LEU A 220 -6.85 2.03 6.38
C LEU A 220 -7.09 2.81 7.67
N SER A 221 -8.11 3.68 7.67
CA SER A 221 -8.49 4.50 8.82
C SER A 221 -9.72 3.97 9.53
N GLN A 222 -10.70 3.47 8.77
CA GLN A 222 -11.96 3.01 9.33
C GLN A 222 -12.58 1.91 8.46
N TRP A 223 -13.23 0.95 9.09
CA TRP A 223 -14.08 -0.02 8.44
C TRP A 223 -15.33 -0.24 9.29
N VAL A 224 -16.45 0.30 8.81
CA VAL A 224 -17.78 0.09 9.40
C VAL A 224 -18.56 -0.80 8.43
N VAL A 225 -18.76 -2.05 8.84
CA VAL A 225 -19.35 -3.11 8.00
C VAL A 225 -20.71 -2.66 7.44
N ASN A 226 -20.90 -2.85 6.13
CA ASN A 226 -22.09 -2.45 5.37
C ASN A 226 -22.39 -0.93 5.37
N GLU A 227 -21.44 -0.10 5.81
CA GLU A 227 -21.63 1.35 5.84
C GLU A 227 -20.56 2.07 5.02
N ARG A 228 -19.29 1.89 5.38
CA ARG A 228 -18.16 2.54 4.71
C ARG A 228 -16.81 1.97 5.09
N ILE A 229 -15.88 2.12 4.17
CA ILE A 229 -14.44 1.98 4.44
C ILE A 229 -13.80 3.33 4.15
N VAL A 230 -12.89 3.77 5.02
CA VAL A 230 -12.17 5.04 4.87
C VAL A 230 -10.68 4.77 4.81
N ALA A 231 -10.05 5.21 3.74
CA ALA A 231 -8.61 5.25 3.58
C ALA A 231 -8.14 6.71 3.62
N VAL A 232 -7.03 6.96 4.30
CA VAL A 232 -6.40 8.27 4.41
C VAL A 232 -4.99 8.22 3.86
N ARG A 233 -4.52 9.34 3.30
CA ARG A 233 -3.19 9.47 2.75
C ARG A 233 -2.12 8.93 3.70
N ASN A 234 -1.18 8.14 3.16
CA ASN A 234 -0.02 7.63 3.87
C ASN A 234 1.18 8.57 3.65
N PRO A 235 1.56 9.40 4.62
CA PRO A 235 2.64 10.36 4.43
C PRO A 235 4.03 9.72 4.30
N LYS A 236 4.15 8.42 4.62
CA LYS A 236 5.40 7.65 4.49
C LYS A 236 5.50 6.87 3.20
N TYR A 237 4.50 6.97 2.33
CA TYR A 237 4.54 6.38 1.00
C TYR A 237 5.66 7.01 0.18
N TRP A 238 6.42 6.19 -0.57
CA TRP A 238 7.57 6.66 -1.33
C TRP A 238 7.23 7.74 -2.36
N ASP A 239 6.00 7.71 -2.92
CA ASP A 239 5.50 8.68 -3.91
C ASP A 239 4.42 9.61 -3.31
N ASN A 240 4.50 9.87 -2.01
CA ASN A 240 3.54 10.72 -1.32
C ASN A 240 3.45 12.14 -1.89
N GLU A 241 4.52 12.69 -2.44
CA GLU A 241 4.51 14.03 -3.04
C GLU A 241 3.59 14.14 -4.27
N HIS A 242 3.29 13.03 -4.96
CA HIS A 242 2.35 12.99 -6.08
C HIS A 242 0.96 12.47 -5.68
N THR A 243 0.72 12.18 -4.42
CA THR A 243 -0.60 11.74 -3.92
C THR A 243 -1.45 12.95 -3.59
N VAL A 244 -2.46 13.23 -4.43
CA VAL A 244 -3.28 14.46 -4.33
C VAL A 244 -4.43 14.29 -3.35
N ILE A 245 -5.19 13.19 -3.44
CA ILE A 245 -6.37 12.95 -2.59
C ILE A 245 -5.92 12.59 -1.18
N ASN A 246 -6.47 13.27 -0.17
CA ASN A 246 -6.13 13.04 1.23
C ASN A 246 -6.97 11.96 1.91
N LYS A 247 -8.20 11.74 1.42
CA LYS A 247 -9.14 10.77 1.96
C LYS A 247 -10.02 10.19 0.87
N VAL A 248 -10.20 8.88 0.92
CA VAL A 248 -11.14 8.15 0.08
C VAL A 248 -12.13 7.41 0.97
N THR A 249 -13.41 7.58 0.69
CA THR A 249 -14.50 6.84 1.34
C THR A 249 -15.13 5.91 0.32
N TYR A 250 -15.09 4.61 0.60
CA TYR A 250 -15.71 3.57 -0.23
C TYR A 250 -17.05 3.21 0.38
N LEU A 251 -18.12 3.28 -0.42
CA LEU A 251 -19.49 2.94 -0.01
C LEU A 251 -19.90 1.62 -0.65
N PRO A 252 -20.40 0.64 0.15
CA PRO A 252 -20.86 -0.65 -0.39
C PRO A 252 -22.31 -0.53 -0.87
N ILE A 253 -22.53 0.17 -2.00
CA ILE A 253 -23.85 0.43 -2.56
C ILE A 253 -24.06 -0.49 -3.77
N SER A 254 -24.86 -1.53 -3.62
CA SER A 254 -25.14 -2.51 -4.68
C SER A 254 -26.29 -2.10 -5.63
N SER A 255 -27.06 -1.06 -5.31
CA SER A 255 -28.18 -0.58 -6.10
C SER A 255 -27.81 0.73 -6.81
N GLU A 256 -27.85 0.74 -8.15
CA GLU A 256 -27.62 1.94 -8.97
C GLU A 256 -28.56 3.09 -8.57
N ALA A 257 -29.84 2.80 -8.29
CA ALA A 257 -30.81 3.82 -7.88
C ALA A 257 -30.46 4.42 -6.51
N ALA A 258 -29.86 3.65 -5.58
CA ALA A 258 -29.41 4.16 -4.29
C ALA A 258 -28.11 4.98 -4.43
N ASP A 259 -27.26 4.64 -5.38
CA ASP A 259 -25.99 5.35 -5.62
C ASP A 259 -26.23 6.78 -6.12
N VAL A 260 -27.16 6.98 -7.05
CA VAL A 260 -27.50 8.31 -7.60
C VAL A 260 -28.08 9.25 -6.54
N ASN A 261 -28.69 8.72 -5.47
CA ASN A 261 -29.34 9.51 -4.42
C ASN A 261 -28.45 9.78 -3.20
N ARG A 262 -27.20 9.35 -3.18
CA ARG A 262 -26.30 9.46 -2.03
C ARG A 262 -25.05 10.31 -2.34
#